data_df325645441f2297a2a503242d3fd92c
#
_entry.id   df325645441f2297a2a503242d3fd92c
#
_cell.length_a   1.000
_cell.length_b   1.000
_cell.length_c   1.000
_cell.angle_alpha   90.00
_cell.angle_beta   90.00
_cell.angle_gamma   90.00
#
_symmetry.space_group_name_H-M   'P 1'
#
loop_
_entity.id
_entity.type
_entity.pdbx_description
1 polymer ?
#
loop_
_entity_poly.entity_id
_entity_poly.type
_entity_poly.pdbx_seq_one_letter_code
_entity_poly.pdbx_strand_id
1 'polypeptide(L)' 'MDVLVEDKLIIELKSVEQIKSIHKAQLLTYMKLAGVKTGLLINFNVTKLKNGIKRFVL' A
#
# COMPACT_ATOMS: atom_id res chain seq x y z
N MET A 1 -7.87 -3.41 2.97
CA MET A 1 -8.38 -2.20 3.65
C MET A 1 -7.50 -1.02 3.30
N ASP A 2 -8.10 0.12 2.97
CA ASP A 2 -7.37 1.31 2.58
C ASP A 2 -7.62 2.44 3.56
N VAL A 3 -6.58 3.20 3.87
CA VAL A 3 -6.69 4.37 4.74
C VAL A 3 -6.08 5.56 4.01
N LEU A 4 -6.87 6.63 3.87
CA LEU A 4 -6.41 7.89 3.28
C LEU A 4 -6.06 8.84 4.43
N VAL A 5 -4.81 9.33 4.44
CA VAL A 5 -4.31 10.19 5.52
C VAL A 5 -4.13 11.61 4.98
N GLU A 6 -4.96 12.55 5.43
CA GLU A 6 -4.89 13.97 5.09
C GLU A 6 -4.83 14.23 3.57
N ASP A 7 -5.46 13.37 2.77
CA ASP A 7 -5.44 13.43 1.31
C ASP A 7 -4.04 13.44 0.69
N LYS A 8 -3.03 12.96 1.45
CA LYS A 8 -1.62 12.96 1.02
C LYS A 8 -1.00 11.59 0.94
N LEU A 9 -1.57 10.60 1.64
CA LEU A 9 -1.01 9.27 1.79
C LEU A 9 -2.12 8.24 1.79
N ILE A 10 -1.96 7.20 0.99
CA ILE A 10 -2.84 6.03 1.05
C ILE A 10 -2.06 4.89 1.68
N ILE A 11 -2.67 4.24 2.66
CA ILE A 11 -2.12 3.04 3.29
C ILE A 11 -3.03 1.87 2.94
N GLU A 12 -2.47 0.87 2.27
CA GLU A 12 -3.17 -0.38 1.96
C GLU A 12 -2.69 -1.46 2.92
N LEU A 13 -3.62 -2.01 3.71
CA LEU A 13 -3.32 -3.04 4.70
C LEU A 13 -3.66 -4.41 4.14
N LYS A 14 -2.72 -5.34 4.20
CA LYS A 14 -2.87 -6.71 3.71
C LYS A 14 -2.38 -7.71 4.76
N SER A 15 -2.90 -8.94 4.67
CA SER A 15 -2.35 -10.08 5.40
C SER A 15 -2.36 -11.26 4.43
N VAL A 16 -1.30 -11.35 3.63
CA VAL A 16 -1.15 -12.35 2.57
C VAL A 16 0.21 -13.00 2.66
N GLU A 17 0.34 -14.23 2.15
CA GLU A 17 1.61 -14.94 2.18
C GLU A 17 2.68 -14.22 1.35
N GLN A 18 2.26 -13.58 0.26
CA GLN A 18 3.17 -12.91 -0.65
C GLN A 18 2.48 -11.72 -1.29
N ILE A 19 3.15 -10.58 -1.31
CA ILE A 19 2.70 -9.41 -2.07
C ILE A 19 2.94 -9.70 -3.55
N LYS A 20 1.87 -9.63 -4.33
CA LYS A 20 1.90 -9.86 -5.78
C LYS A 20 1.77 -8.55 -6.53
N SER A 21 2.11 -8.58 -7.82
CA SER A 21 2.01 -7.39 -8.69
C SER A 21 0.61 -6.81 -8.74
N ILE A 22 -0.43 -7.64 -8.60
CA ILE A 22 -1.81 -7.13 -8.58
C ILE A 22 -2.08 -6.25 -7.36
N HIS A 23 -1.48 -6.57 -6.21
CA HIS A 23 -1.62 -5.75 -5.00
C HIS A 23 -1.00 -4.37 -5.23
N LYS A 24 0.18 -4.34 -5.84
CA LYS A 24 0.87 -3.08 -6.16
C LYS A 24 0.08 -2.26 -7.17
N ALA A 25 -0.46 -2.91 -8.20
CA ALA A 25 -1.25 -2.25 -9.23
C ALA A 25 -2.52 -1.63 -8.64
N GLN A 26 -3.17 -2.31 -7.72
CA GLN A 26 -4.36 -1.79 -7.04
C GLN A 26 -4.03 -0.52 -6.25
N LEU A 27 -2.94 -0.53 -5.49
CA LEU A 27 -2.53 0.64 -4.73
C LEU A 27 -2.21 1.81 -5.66
N LEU A 28 -1.45 1.58 -6.72
CA LEU A 28 -1.13 2.63 -7.69
C LEU A 28 -2.38 3.20 -8.36
N THR A 29 -3.36 2.36 -8.66
CA THR A 29 -4.64 2.80 -9.21
C THR A 29 -5.37 3.72 -8.24
N TYR A 30 -5.45 3.33 -6.96
CA TYR A 30 -6.09 4.16 -5.94
C TYR A 30 -5.37 5.49 -5.77
N MET A 31 -4.03 5.49 -5.80
CA MET A 31 -3.25 6.72 -5.70
C MET A 31 -3.58 7.67 -6.86
N LYS A 32 -3.67 7.14 -8.08
CA LYS A 32 -4.02 7.95 -9.25
C LYS A 32 -5.42 8.50 -9.16
N LEU A 33 -6.40 7.67 -8.78
CA LEU A 33 -7.79 8.08 -8.67
C LEU A 33 -8.00 9.14 -7.59
N ALA A 34 -7.29 9.03 -6.47
CA ALA A 34 -7.38 9.96 -5.36
C ALA A 34 -6.52 11.21 -5.55
N GLY A 35 -5.63 11.23 -6.54
CA GLY A 35 -4.69 12.32 -6.72
C GLY A 35 -3.61 12.36 -5.66
N VAL A 36 -3.29 11.21 -5.07
CA VAL A 36 -2.31 11.09 -3.98
C VAL A 36 -1.02 10.52 -4.54
N LYS A 37 0.11 11.14 -4.20
CA LYS A 37 1.41 10.78 -4.79
C LYS A 37 2.20 9.77 -3.98
N THR A 38 1.81 9.49 -2.73
CA THR A 38 2.52 8.56 -1.86
C THR A 38 1.58 7.48 -1.36
N GLY A 39 2.03 6.23 -1.43
CA GLY A 39 1.27 5.10 -0.91
C GLY A 39 2.17 4.13 -0.17
N LEU A 40 1.62 3.49 0.86
CA LEU A 40 2.28 2.42 1.59
C LEU A 40 1.44 1.15 1.47
N LEU A 41 2.12 0.06 1.16
CA LEU A 41 1.53 -1.28 1.18
C LEU A 41 2.12 -2.00 2.38
N ILE A 42 1.29 -2.34 3.36
CA ILE A 42 1.73 -2.97 4.60
C ILE A 42 1.15 -4.37 4.68
N ASN A 43 2.01 -5.37 4.66
CA ASN A 43 1.63 -6.75 4.83
C ASN A 43 1.99 -7.21 6.23
N PHE A 44 0.98 -7.58 7.02
CA PHE A 44 1.16 -8.04 8.39
C PHE A 44 1.56 -9.51 8.50
N ASN A 45 1.48 -10.28 7.43
CA ASN A 45 1.84 -11.70 7.44
C ASN A 45 3.34 -11.87 7.22
N VAL A 46 4.13 -11.30 8.12
CA VAL A 46 5.61 -11.36 8.09
C VAL A 46 6.13 -11.44 9.52
N THR A 47 7.32 -12.01 9.70
CA THR A 47 7.97 -12.13 11.01
C THR A 47 8.34 -10.75 11.56
N LYS A 48 8.84 -9.88 10.70
CA LYS A 48 9.21 -8.50 11.06
C LYS A 48 8.42 -7.54 10.20
N LEU A 49 7.72 -6.59 10.80
CA LEU A 49 6.85 -5.66 10.09
C LEU A 49 7.59 -4.90 8.99
N LYS A 50 8.85 -4.50 9.24
CA LYS A 50 9.64 -3.78 8.23
C LYS A 50 9.77 -4.53 6.90
N ASN A 51 9.69 -5.87 6.93
CA ASN A 51 9.79 -6.68 5.73
C ASN A 51 8.48 -6.69 4.93
N GLY A 52 7.39 -6.26 5.53
CA GLY A 52 6.08 -6.18 4.88
C GLY A 52 5.70 -4.79 4.41
N ILE A 53 6.58 -3.80 4.56
CA ILE A 53 6.27 -2.43 4.19
C ILE A 53 6.92 -2.08 2.85
N LYS A 54 6.09 -1.63 1.90
CA LYS A 54 6.52 -1.16 0.58
C LYS A 54 6.00 0.25 0.37
N ARG A 55 6.88 1.16 -0.08
CA ARG A 55 6.51 2.54 -0.38
C ARG A 55 6.45 2.75 -1.88
N PHE A 56 5.42 3.45 -2.33
CA PHE A 56 5.22 3.81 -3.73
C PHE A 56 5.07 5.32 -3.86
N VAL A 57 5.66 5.86 -4.92
CA VAL A 57 5.60 7.29 -5.22
C VAL A 57 5.22 7.43 -6.70
N LEU A 58 4.25 8.27 -6.97
CA LEU A 58 3.90 8.62 -8.35
C LEU A 58 4.74 9.78 -8.86
#